data_d659e99c3250800fb4bc42dde3b75fe1
#
_entry.id   d659e99c3250800fb4bc42dde3b75fe1
#
_cell.length_a   1.000
_cell.length_b   1.000
_cell.length_c   1.000
_cell.angle_alpha   90.00
_cell.angle_beta   90.00
_cell.angle_gamma   90.00
#
_symmetry.space_group_name_H-M   'P 1'
#
loop_
_entity.id
_entity.type
_entity.pdbx_description
1 polymer ?
#
loop_
_entity_poly.entity_id
_entity_poly.type
_entity_poly.pdbx_seq_one_letter_code
_entity_poly.pdbx_strand_id
1 'polypeptide(L)'
;MRTVNEKAHRAKEIEFMETCFDSYAENGFSSVGIKAIAKACGCNSATLYQYFDNLDDLIIQSTEYCMSKVEDEFMAKAPNDVEDLGRFIDEIPYWTAKKHGKKYRLMYQIYTHPKYRQYGQKFFKGVDERYTEYAKSLEDKLGIPCEKLTPLIFILIRACVHYALFEDEFYLKSQIEVLKETLELFIEKYNPNIIS
;
A
#
# COMPACT_ATOMS: atom_id res chain seq x y z
N MET A 1 31.88 0.32 17.32
CA MET A 1 32.07 1.39 16.33
C MET A 1 31.43 1.04 14.97
N ARG A 2 31.57 -0.19 14.43
CA ARG A 2 30.97 -0.62 13.16
C ARG A 2 29.43 -0.45 13.12
N THR A 3 28.71 -0.88 14.15
CA THR A 3 27.25 -0.86 14.25
C THR A 3 26.61 0.54 14.29
N VAL A 4 27.31 1.56 14.78
CA VAL A 4 26.80 2.96 14.81
C VAL A 4 26.88 3.58 13.41
N ASN A 5 27.93 3.27 12.65
CA ASN A 5 28.11 3.77 11.29
C ASN A 5 27.09 3.14 10.33
N GLU A 6 26.79 1.83 10.48
CA GLU A 6 25.77 1.12 9.68
C GLU A 6 24.36 1.68 9.92
N LYS A 7 24.01 1.99 11.18
CA LYS A 7 22.73 2.62 11.50
C LYS A 7 22.60 4.01 10.91
N ALA A 8 23.65 4.83 10.99
CA ALA A 8 23.65 6.17 10.41
C ALA A 8 23.56 6.11 8.86
N HIS A 9 24.28 5.17 8.25
CA HIS A 9 24.20 4.93 6.80
C HIS A 9 22.79 4.54 6.37
N ARG A 10 22.18 3.57 7.05
CA ARG A 10 20.81 3.12 6.77
C ARG A 10 19.77 4.23 6.97
N ALA A 11 19.91 5.04 8.02
CA ALA A 11 19.02 6.17 8.25
C ALA A 11 19.10 7.19 7.10
N LYS A 12 20.29 7.46 6.59
CA LYS A 12 20.49 8.37 5.45
C LYS A 12 19.94 7.81 4.13
N GLU A 13 20.12 6.53 3.92
CA GLU A 13 19.55 5.81 2.77
C GLU A 13 18.00 5.90 2.77
N ILE A 14 17.37 5.71 3.94
CA ILE A 14 15.92 5.85 4.11
C ILE A 14 15.48 7.29 3.80
N GLU A 15 16.17 8.30 4.34
CA GLU A 15 15.89 9.72 4.06
C GLU A 15 15.93 10.01 2.55
N PHE A 16 16.90 9.47 1.84
CA PHE A 16 17.00 9.63 0.38
C PHE A 16 15.86 8.93 -0.36
N MET A 17 15.48 7.71 0.05
CA MET A 17 14.34 7.00 -0.54
C MET A 17 13.03 7.76 -0.34
N GLU A 18 12.76 8.24 0.87
CA GLU A 18 11.54 9.01 1.17
C GLU A 18 11.50 10.31 0.38
N THR A 19 12.60 11.08 0.39
CA THR A 19 12.70 12.34 -0.37
C THR A 19 12.55 12.14 -1.87
N CYS A 20 13.14 11.07 -2.42
CA CYS A 20 13.02 10.72 -3.83
C CYS A 20 11.56 10.42 -4.19
N PHE A 21 10.91 9.55 -3.43
CA PHE A 21 9.53 9.14 -3.68
C PHE A 21 8.55 10.31 -3.56
N ASP A 22 8.68 11.13 -2.51
CA ASP A 22 7.84 12.31 -2.30
C ASP A 22 8.07 13.37 -3.38
N SER A 23 9.31 13.56 -3.84
CA SER A 23 9.61 14.46 -4.94
C SER A 23 8.91 14.07 -6.24
N TYR A 24 8.87 12.78 -6.57
CA TYR A 24 8.13 12.27 -7.72
C TYR A 24 6.61 12.35 -7.51
N ALA A 25 6.12 12.07 -6.32
CA ALA A 25 4.68 12.12 -6.00
C ALA A 25 4.12 13.55 -6.11
N GLU A 26 4.93 14.56 -5.78
CA GLU A 26 4.53 15.97 -5.85
C GLU A 26 4.67 16.56 -7.25
N ASN A 27 5.75 16.23 -7.98
CA ASN A 27 6.11 16.92 -9.21
C ASN A 27 5.86 16.08 -10.49
N GLY A 28 5.48 14.80 -10.33
CA GLY A 28 5.25 13.86 -11.44
C GLY A 28 6.51 13.10 -11.86
N PHE A 29 6.33 11.84 -12.19
CA PHE A 29 7.41 10.90 -12.49
C PHE A 29 8.28 11.30 -13.70
N SER A 30 7.69 11.90 -14.72
CA SER A 30 8.41 12.28 -15.95
C SER A 30 9.18 13.60 -15.86
N SER A 31 8.98 14.38 -14.79
CA SER A 31 9.48 15.77 -14.68
C SER A 31 10.69 15.91 -13.76
N VAL A 32 11.04 14.89 -12.97
CA VAL A 32 12.09 14.96 -11.95
C VAL A 32 13.30 14.12 -12.32
N GLY A 33 14.44 14.76 -12.55
CA GLY A 33 15.71 14.07 -12.79
C GLY A 33 16.59 14.01 -11.55
N ILE A 34 17.67 13.21 -11.62
CA ILE A 34 18.61 12.97 -10.50
C ILE A 34 19.15 14.27 -9.84
N LYS A 35 19.36 15.33 -10.62
CA LYS A 35 19.85 16.61 -10.08
C LYS A 35 18.81 17.28 -9.18
N ALA A 36 17.53 17.20 -9.54
CA ALA A 36 16.44 17.73 -8.73
C ALA A 36 16.27 16.93 -7.44
N ILE A 37 16.35 15.61 -7.52
CA ILE A 37 16.30 14.70 -6.34
C ILE A 37 17.48 15.01 -5.41
N ALA A 38 18.71 15.09 -5.93
CA ALA A 38 19.89 15.39 -5.13
C ALA A 38 19.75 16.75 -4.40
N LYS A 39 19.23 17.75 -5.10
CA LYS A 39 18.93 19.06 -4.50
C LYS A 39 17.89 18.96 -3.38
N ALA A 40 16.82 18.20 -3.60
CA ALA A 40 15.79 17.96 -2.58
C ALA A 40 16.35 17.22 -1.36
N CYS A 41 17.29 16.29 -1.57
CA CYS A 41 18.02 15.58 -0.51
C CYS A 41 19.13 16.42 0.17
N GLY A 42 19.33 17.66 -0.22
CA GLY A 42 20.40 18.52 0.30
C GLY A 42 21.82 18.05 -0.01
N CYS A 43 22.01 17.32 -1.12
CA CYS A 43 23.30 16.75 -1.51
C CYS A 43 23.56 16.93 -3.04
N ASN A 44 24.67 16.39 -3.51
CA ASN A 44 24.94 16.28 -4.94
C ASN A 44 24.65 14.86 -5.46
N SER A 45 24.55 14.70 -6.79
CA SER A 45 24.24 13.40 -7.39
C SER A 45 25.29 12.31 -7.09
N ALA A 46 26.56 12.69 -6.91
CA ALA A 46 27.62 11.73 -6.57
C ALA A 46 27.38 11.12 -5.16
N THR A 47 26.83 11.90 -4.25
CA THR A 47 26.46 11.40 -2.91
C THR A 47 25.35 10.36 -3.00
N LEU A 48 24.32 10.56 -3.83
CA LEU A 48 23.26 9.56 -4.02
C LEU A 48 23.83 8.25 -4.58
N TYR A 49 24.77 8.32 -5.52
CA TYR A 49 25.42 7.12 -6.09
C TYR A 49 26.39 6.39 -5.14
N GLN A 50 26.60 6.88 -3.93
CA GLN A 50 27.27 6.13 -2.87
C GLN A 50 26.30 5.17 -2.14
N TYR A 51 25.00 5.37 -2.30
CA TYR A 51 23.93 4.59 -1.67
C TYR A 51 23.16 3.73 -2.66
N PHE A 52 23.08 4.16 -3.93
CA PHE A 52 22.28 3.51 -4.98
C PHE A 52 23.11 3.35 -6.25
N ASP A 53 23.00 2.21 -6.89
CA ASP A 53 23.81 1.89 -8.08
C ASP A 53 23.56 2.85 -9.25
N ASN A 54 22.30 3.27 -9.40
CA ASN A 54 21.86 4.20 -10.43
C ASN A 54 20.50 4.80 -10.08
N LEU A 55 19.97 5.68 -10.96
CA LEU A 55 18.66 6.31 -10.73
C LEU A 55 17.52 5.30 -10.70
N ASP A 56 17.57 4.25 -11.51
CA ASP A 56 16.52 3.22 -11.52
C ASP A 56 16.48 2.45 -10.21
N ASP A 57 17.65 2.11 -9.68
CA ASP A 57 17.79 1.44 -8.39
C ASP A 57 17.20 2.31 -7.27
N LEU A 58 17.52 3.61 -7.24
CA LEU A 58 16.91 4.55 -6.30
C LEU A 58 15.38 4.60 -6.44
N ILE A 59 14.84 4.66 -7.66
CA ILE A 59 13.39 4.70 -7.92
C ILE A 59 12.72 3.42 -7.40
N ILE A 60 13.29 2.25 -7.70
CA ILE A 60 12.73 0.96 -7.31
C ILE A 60 12.73 0.81 -5.80
N GLN A 61 13.87 1.02 -5.16
CA GLN A 61 14.01 0.90 -3.70
C GLN A 61 13.12 1.93 -2.96
N SER A 62 13.05 3.17 -3.46
CA SER A 62 12.18 4.22 -2.90
C SER A 62 10.70 3.81 -2.98
N THR A 63 10.28 3.27 -4.13
CA THR A 63 8.89 2.85 -4.33
C THR A 63 8.54 1.67 -3.43
N GLU A 64 9.38 0.64 -3.41
CA GLU A 64 9.17 -0.55 -2.57
C GLU A 64 9.13 -0.18 -1.08
N TYR A 65 10.08 0.63 -0.61
CA TYR A 65 10.15 1.07 0.78
C TYR A 65 8.94 1.93 1.19
N CYS A 66 8.63 2.97 0.41
CA CYS A 66 7.55 3.90 0.76
C CYS A 66 6.17 3.24 0.64
N MET A 67 5.97 2.34 -0.32
CA MET A 67 4.71 1.62 -0.44
C MET A 67 4.56 0.52 0.62
N SER A 68 5.63 -0.14 1.05
CA SER A 68 5.58 -1.04 2.22
C SER A 68 5.13 -0.30 3.49
N LYS A 69 5.57 0.93 3.70
CA LYS A 69 5.07 1.76 4.82
C LYS A 69 3.59 2.11 4.67
N VAL A 70 3.12 2.39 3.45
CA VAL A 70 1.68 2.62 3.20
C VAL A 70 0.86 1.38 3.54
N GLU A 71 1.34 0.19 3.14
CA GLU A 71 0.70 -1.08 3.49
C GLU A 71 0.72 -1.36 5.00
N ASP A 72 1.82 -1.03 5.70
CA ASP A 72 1.90 -1.16 7.17
C ASP A 72 0.87 -0.25 7.86
N GLU A 73 0.72 1.00 7.39
CA GLU A 73 -0.27 1.93 7.92
C GLU A 73 -1.71 1.49 7.63
N PHE A 74 -1.96 0.91 6.46
CA PHE A 74 -3.26 0.33 6.11
C PHE A 74 -3.59 -0.84 7.01
N MET A 75 -2.67 -1.79 7.17
CA MET A 75 -2.84 -2.95 8.06
C MET A 75 -3.04 -2.55 9.52
N ALA A 76 -2.37 -1.49 9.99
CA ALA A 76 -2.55 -0.96 11.34
C ALA A 76 -3.94 -0.34 11.57
N LYS A 77 -4.70 -0.06 10.51
CA LYS A 77 -6.10 0.39 10.56
C LYS A 77 -7.10 -0.76 10.58
N ALA A 78 -6.67 -1.95 10.16
CA ALA A 78 -7.54 -3.11 10.09
C ALA A 78 -8.13 -3.42 11.49
N PRO A 79 -9.44 -3.64 11.61
CA PRO A 79 -10.08 -3.85 12.90
C PRO A 79 -9.68 -5.20 13.50
N ASN A 80 -9.58 -5.23 14.82
CA ASN A 80 -9.41 -6.48 15.56
C ASN A 80 -10.75 -7.14 15.90
N ASP A 81 -11.83 -6.37 15.92
CA ASP A 81 -13.17 -6.82 16.33
C ASP A 81 -14.15 -6.73 15.17
N VAL A 82 -15.08 -7.71 15.14
CA VAL A 82 -16.11 -7.84 14.10
C VAL A 82 -17.05 -6.63 14.07
N GLU A 83 -17.37 -6.09 15.25
CA GLU A 83 -18.25 -4.93 15.42
C GLU A 83 -17.75 -3.68 14.69
N ASP A 84 -16.43 -3.51 14.59
CA ASP A 84 -15.80 -2.37 13.90
C ASP A 84 -15.64 -2.59 12.39
N LEU A 85 -15.87 -3.80 11.89
CA LEU A 85 -15.58 -4.17 10.51
C LEU A 85 -16.44 -3.37 9.50
N GLY A 86 -17.72 -3.20 9.77
CA GLY A 86 -18.63 -2.44 8.91
C GLY A 86 -18.20 -0.98 8.77
N ARG A 87 -17.89 -0.32 9.88
CA ARG A 87 -17.38 1.05 9.89
C ARG A 87 -16.04 1.16 9.18
N PHE A 88 -15.13 0.22 9.42
CA PHE A 88 -13.85 0.18 8.73
C PHE A 88 -14.01 0.09 7.21
N ILE A 89 -14.89 -0.78 6.72
CA ILE A 89 -15.16 -0.94 5.28
C ILE A 89 -15.66 0.37 4.66
N ASP A 90 -16.50 1.13 5.38
CA ASP A 90 -17.04 2.41 4.90
C ASP A 90 -15.99 3.54 4.90
N GLU A 91 -15.11 3.60 5.88
CA GLU A 91 -14.20 4.73 6.11
C GLU A 91 -12.83 4.56 5.42
N ILE A 92 -12.34 3.33 5.30
CA ILE A 92 -10.96 3.07 4.85
C ILE A 92 -10.68 3.56 3.43
N PRO A 93 -11.61 3.52 2.45
CA PRO A 93 -11.35 4.04 1.11
C PRO A 93 -11.06 5.55 1.11
N TYR A 94 -11.85 6.32 1.86
CA TYR A 94 -11.68 7.78 1.97
C TYR A 94 -10.39 8.15 2.68
N TRP A 95 -10.07 7.44 3.77
CA TRP A 95 -8.81 7.62 4.47
C TRP A 95 -7.61 7.31 3.56
N THR A 96 -7.67 6.20 2.82
CA THR A 96 -6.64 5.79 1.87
C THR A 96 -6.42 6.83 0.79
N ALA A 97 -7.49 7.31 0.15
CA ALA A 97 -7.41 8.32 -0.89
C ALA A 97 -6.85 9.65 -0.36
N LYS A 98 -7.35 10.12 0.78
CA LYS A 98 -6.92 11.38 1.41
C LYS A 98 -5.44 11.35 1.82
N LYS A 99 -5.00 10.25 2.43
CA LYS A 99 -3.65 10.16 3.00
C LYS A 99 -2.60 9.71 1.98
N HIS A 100 -2.96 8.77 1.11
CA HIS A 100 -2.02 8.06 0.26
C HIS A 100 -2.31 8.15 -1.26
N GLY A 101 -3.32 8.89 -1.67
CA GLY A 101 -3.73 8.95 -3.08
C GLY A 101 -2.60 9.32 -4.04
N LYS A 102 -1.76 10.33 -3.70
CA LYS A 102 -0.60 10.69 -4.51
C LYS A 102 0.42 9.54 -4.62
N LYS A 103 0.64 8.82 -3.52
CA LYS A 103 1.58 7.69 -3.46
C LYS A 103 1.10 6.53 -4.31
N TYR A 104 -0.18 6.19 -4.26
CA TYR A 104 -0.77 5.17 -5.14
C TYR A 104 -0.69 5.55 -6.61
N ARG A 105 -1.00 6.80 -6.97
CA ARG A 105 -0.86 7.28 -8.36
C ARG A 105 0.57 7.13 -8.88
N LEU A 106 1.56 7.53 -8.08
CA LEU A 106 2.97 7.37 -8.43
C LEU A 106 3.37 5.89 -8.56
N MET A 107 3.01 5.07 -7.59
CA MET A 107 3.30 3.63 -7.61
C MET A 107 2.78 2.98 -8.88
N TYR A 108 1.53 3.27 -9.28
CA TYR A 108 0.97 2.73 -10.51
C TYR A 108 1.69 3.22 -11.75
N GLN A 109 2.08 4.49 -11.81
CA GLN A 109 2.90 5.01 -12.92
C GLN A 109 4.23 4.26 -13.05
N ILE A 110 4.90 3.99 -11.93
CA ILE A 110 6.18 3.28 -11.90
C ILE A 110 5.96 1.79 -12.26
N TYR A 111 5.11 1.08 -11.54
CA TYR A 111 4.97 -0.37 -11.66
C TYR A 111 4.22 -0.84 -12.92
N THR A 112 3.49 0.05 -13.61
CA THR A 112 2.92 -0.25 -14.94
C THR A 112 3.88 0.11 -16.08
N HIS A 113 4.93 0.90 -15.83
CA HIS A 113 5.93 1.20 -16.84
C HIS A 113 6.71 -0.07 -17.23
N PRO A 114 6.91 -0.35 -18.55
CA PRO A 114 7.53 -1.60 -19.01
C PRO A 114 8.87 -1.93 -18.34
N LYS A 115 9.68 -0.90 -18.06
CA LYS A 115 11.01 -1.03 -17.43
C LYS A 115 10.95 -1.58 -15.99
N TYR A 116 9.87 -1.26 -15.24
CA TYR A 116 9.77 -1.56 -13.80
C TYR A 116 8.70 -2.60 -13.48
N ARG A 117 7.97 -3.09 -14.47
CA ARG A 117 6.83 -4.00 -14.30
C ARG A 117 7.14 -5.24 -13.46
N GLN A 118 8.33 -5.82 -13.62
CA GLN A 118 8.75 -7.02 -12.86
C GLN A 118 8.82 -6.74 -11.34
N TYR A 119 9.21 -5.52 -10.94
CA TYR A 119 9.28 -5.13 -9.53
C TYR A 119 7.87 -4.95 -8.96
N GLY A 120 6.96 -4.38 -9.73
CA GLY A 120 5.54 -4.31 -9.37
C GLY A 120 4.92 -5.71 -9.18
N GLN A 121 5.21 -6.66 -10.08
CA GLN A 121 4.74 -8.04 -9.93
C GLN A 121 5.26 -8.69 -8.64
N LYS A 122 6.54 -8.49 -8.30
CA LYS A 122 7.12 -8.98 -7.04
C LYS A 122 6.47 -8.33 -5.82
N PHE A 123 6.31 -7.01 -5.85
CA PHE A 123 5.69 -6.24 -4.77
C PHE A 123 4.26 -6.73 -4.48
N PHE A 124 3.41 -6.83 -5.51
CA PHE A 124 2.02 -7.27 -5.34
C PHE A 124 1.90 -8.72 -4.87
N LYS A 125 2.84 -9.60 -5.25
CA LYS A 125 2.87 -10.95 -4.69
C LYS A 125 3.08 -10.94 -3.17
N GLY A 126 3.99 -10.13 -2.66
CA GLY A 126 4.20 -9.95 -1.21
C GLY A 126 2.98 -9.36 -0.50
N VAL A 127 2.30 -8.41 -1.15
CA VAL A 127 1.05 -7.83 -0.65
C VAL A 127 -0.04 -8.90 -0.57
N ASP A 128 -0.22 -9.72 -1.61
CA ASP A 128 -1.22 -10.79 -1.63
C ASP A 128 -0.97 -11.83 -0.52
N GLU A 129 0.30 -12.18 -0.25
CA GLU A 129 0.68 -13.07 0.85
C GLU A 129 0.29 -12.48 2.22
N ARG A 130 0.56 -11.20 2.48
CA ARG A 130 0.18 -10.51 3.74
C ARG A 130 -1.31 -10.49 3.97
N TYR A 131 -2.12 -10.20 2.95
CA TYR A 131 -3.57 -10.16 3.08
C TYR A 131 -4.19 -11.55 3.23
N THR A 132 -3.56 -12.56 2.64
CA THR A 132 -3.96 -13.96 2.89
C THR A 132 -3.69 -14.37 4.35
N GLU A 133 -2.56 -13.95 4.93
CA GLU A 133 -2.27 -14.18 6.34
C GLU A 133 -3.25 -13.43 7.25
N TYR A 134 -3.62 -12.21 6.89
CA TYR A 134 -4.64 -11.45 7.62
C TYR A 134 -6.01 -12.16 7.55
N ALA A 135 -6.42 -12.66 6.38
CA ALA A 135 -7.64 -13.44 6.23
C ALA A 135 -7.66 -14.67 7.15
N LYS A 136 -6.54 -15.39 7.29
CA LYS A 136 -6.40 -16.49 8.25
C LYS A 136 -6.61 -16.05 9.69
N SER A 137 -6.10 -14.88 10.08
CA SER A 137 -6.29 -14.35 11.42
C SER A 137 -7.74 -13.97 11.73
N LEU A 138 -8.56 -13.71 10.72
CA LEU A 138 -9.99 -13.43 10.85
C LEU A 138 -10.85 -14.70 10.83
N GLU A 139 -10.35 -15.83 10.31
CA GLU A 139 -11.09 -17.08 10.21
C GLU A 139 -11.62 -17.54 11.58
N ASP A 140 -10.77 -17.55 12.60
CA ASP A 140 -11.16 -17.96 13.97
C ASP A 140 -12.19 -17.00 14.59
N LYS A 141 -12.18 -15.73 14.22
CA LYS A 141 -13.07 -14.70 14.78
C LYS A 141 -14.45 -14.68 14.10
N LEU A 142 -14.44 -14.79 12.78
CA LEU A 142 -15.65 -14.71 11.96
C LEU A 142 -16.31 -16.08 11.73
N GLY A 143 -15.57 -17.17 11.93
CA GLY A 143 -16.01 -18.52 11.56
C GLY A 143 -16.12 -18.76 10.06
N ILE A 144 -15.64 -17.80 9.25
CA ILE A 144 -15.67 -17.85 7.79
C ILE A 144 -14.31 -18.38 7.29
N PRO A 145 -14.28 -19.43 6.44
CA PRO A 145 -13.03 -19.97 5.90
C PRO A 145 -12.18 -18.88 5.19
N CYS A 146 -10.86 -18.89 5.41
CA CYS A 146 -9.97 -17.86 4.89
C CYS A 146 -9.98 -17.78 3.36
N GLU A 147 -10.21 -18.87 2.64
CA GLU A 147 -10.38 -18.89 1.19
C GLU A 147 -11.64 -18.15 0.69
N LYS A 148 -12.59 -17.85 1.57
CA LYS A 148 -13.76 -17.00 1.30
C LYS A 148 -13.50 -15.55 1.70
N LEU A 149 -12.75 -15.32 2.78
CA LEU A 149 -12.40 -13.97 3.24
C LEU A 149 -11.37 -13.28 2.34
N THR A 150 -10.36 -14.01 1.87
CA THR A 150 -9.28 -13.45 1.05
C THR A 150 -9.80 -12.70 -0.19
N PRO A 151 -10.73 -13.23 -1.00
CA PRO A 151 -11.29 -12.48 -2.14
C PRO A 151 -12.04 -11.22 -1.72
N LEU A 152 -12.75 -11.22 -0.58
CA LEU A 152 -13.45 -10.04 -0.08
C LEU A 152 -12.47 -8.94 0.34
N ILE A 153 -11.37 -9.29 0.99
CA ILE A 153 -10.29 -8.36 1.34
C ILE A 153 -9.71 -7.74 0.06
N PHE A 154 -9.47 -8.54 -0.98
CA PHE A 154 -8.95 -8.02 -2.25
C PHE A 154 -9.95 -7.10 -2.97
N ILE A 155 -11.26 -7.36 -2.89
CA ILE A 155 -12.29 -6.45 -3.41
C ILE A 155 -12.19 -5.10 -2.69
N LEU A 156 -12.12 -5.10 -1.35
CA LEU A 156 -11.99 -3.88 -0.55
C LEU A 156 -10.75 -3.09 -0.93
N ILE A 157 -9.58 -3.75 -0.99
CA ILE A 157 -8.32 -3.10 -1.36
C ILE A 157 -8.40 -2.48 -2.76
N ARG A 158 -8.95 -3.22 -3.72
CA ARG A 158 -9.11 -2.72 -5.10
C ARG A 158 -10.08 -1.54 -5.16
N ALA A 159 -11.15 -1.55 -4.39
CA ALA A 159 -12.07 -0.41 -4.27
C ALA A 159 -11.37 0.81 -3.68
N CYS A 160 -10.58 0.64 -2.59
CA CYS A 160 -9.78 1.71 -2.00
C CYS A 160 -8.79 2.32 -2.98
N VAL A 161 -8.05 1.47 -3.70
CA VAL A 161 -7.05 1.91 -4.69
C VAL A 161 -7.72 2.59 -5.86
N HIS A 162 -8.81 2.03 -6.40
CA HIS A 162 -9.55 2.66 -7.51
C HIS A 162 -10.04 4.05 -7.11
N TYR A 163 -10.63 4.17 -5.92
CA TYR A 163 -11.07 5.46 -5.41
C TYR A 163 -9.91 6.44 -5.20
N ALA A 164 -8.77 5.98 -4.69
CA ALA A 164 -7.56 6.79 -4.53
C ALA A 164 -6.98 7.31 -5.86
N LEU A 165 -7.20 6.57 -6.97
CA LEU A 165 -6.74 6.94 -8.31
C LEU A 165 -7.70 7.89 -9.05
N PHE A 166 -9.02 7.64 -8.96
CA PHE A 166 -10.03 8.21 -9.85
C PHE A 166 -11.13 9.01 -9.14
N GLU A 167 -11.24 8.91 -7.81
CA GLU A 167 -12.28 9.53 -6.98
C GLU A 167 -13.72 9.17 -7.47
N ASP A 168 -13.86 7.94 -8.02
CA ASP A 168 -15.11 7.42 -8.56
C ASP A 168 -16.02 6.90 -7.44
N GLU A 169 -16.91 7.78 -6.96
CA GLU A 169 -17.87 7.49 -5.90
C GLU A 169 -18.89 6.40 -6.31
N PHE A 170 -19.32 6.36 -7.55
CA PHE A 170 -20.30 5.38 -8.01
C PHE A 170 -19.70 3.96 -7.95
N TYR A 171 -18.49 3.81 -8.50
CA TYR A 171 -17.78 2.54 -8.44
C TYR A 171 -17.53 2.12 -7.00
N LEU A 172 -17.01 3.04 -6.16
CA LEU A 172 -16.74 2.74 -4.76
C LEU A 172 -17.97 2.21 -4.03
N LYS A 173 -19.08 2.95 -4.08
CA LYS A 173 -20.33 2.59 -3.38
C LYS A 173 -20.86 1.24 -3.83
N SER A 174 -20.88 0.99 -5.14
CA SER A 174 -21.33 -0.29 -5.68
C SER A 174 -20.48 -1.48 -5.20
N GLN A 175 -19.16 -1.31 -5.09
CA GLN A 175 -18.28 -2.38 -4.59
C GLN A 175 -18.43 -2.61 -3.10
N ILE A 176 -18.56 -1.54 -2.30
CA ILE A 176 -18.77 -1.62 -0.86
C ILE A 176 -20.10 -2.27 -0.51
N GLU A 177 -21.19 -1.93 -1.22
CA GLU A 177 -22.50 -2.53 -1.04
C GLU A 177 -22.45 -4.06 -1.25
N VAL A 178 -21.96 -4.51 -2.40
CA VAL A 178 -21.83 -5.94 -2.72
C VAL A 178 -20.90 -6.66 -1.73
N LEU A 179 -19.82 -5.99 -1.31
CA LEU A 179 -18.90 -6.55 -0.32
C LEU A 179 -19.60 -6.81 1.01
N LYS A 180 -20.37 -5.84 1.51
CA LYS A 180 -21.11 -5.95 2.79
C LYS A 180 -22.18 -7.03 2.71
N GLU A 181 -23.01 -7.03 1.67
CA GLU A 181 -24.02 -8.07 1.46
C GLU A 181 -23.41 -9.47 1.42
N THR A 182 -22.29 -9.62 0.71
CA THR A 182 -21.59 -10.91 0.61
C THR A 182 -21.03 -11.34 1.98
N LEU A 183 -20.48 -10.40 2.75
CA LEU A 183 -19.94 -10.67 4.08
C LEU A 183 -21.07 -11.09 5.04
N GLU A 184 -22.20 -10.41 5.03
CA GLU A 184 -23.39 -10.77 5.82
C GLU A 184 -23.88 -12.18 5.50
N LEU A 185 -24.03 -12.51 4.21
CA LEU A 185 -24.40 -13.87 3.76
C LEU A 185 -23.40 -14.94 4.23
N PHE A 186 -22.11 -14.62 4.26
CA PHE A 186 -21.11 -15.55 4.77
C PHE A 186 -21.17 -15.69 6.29
N ILE A 187 -21.41 -14.60 7.03
CA ILE A 187 -21.61 -14.66 8.48
C ILE A 187 -22.85 -15.54 8.79
N GLU A 188 -23.98 -15.29 8.16
CA GLU A 188 -25.19 -16.10 8.33
C GLU A 188 -24.95 -17.59 8.04
N LYS A 189 -24.18 -17.88 7.00
CA LYS A 189 -23.91 -19.26 6.59
C LYS A 189 -22.93 -20.00 7.50
N TYR A 190 -21.86 -19.34 7.93
CA TYR A 190 -20.74 -19.99 8.61
C TYR A 190 -20.73 -19.75 10.13
N ASN A 191 -21.31 -18.64 10.59
CA ASN A 191 -21.36 -18.29 12.01
C ASN A 191 -22.67 -17.56 12.40
N PRO A 192 -23.83 -18.24 12.30
CA PRO A 192 -25.15 -17.63 12.55
C PRO A 192 -25.33 -17.04 13.97
N ASN A 193 -24.50 -17.45 14.93
CA ASN A 193 -24.59 -17.00 16.33
C ASN A 193 -23.89 -15.63 16.58
N ILE A 194 -23.17 -15.08 15.61
CA ILE A 194 -22.53 -13.76 15.75
C ILE A 194 -23.55 -12.60 15.62
N ILE A 195 -24.70 -12.84 14.95
CA ILE A 195 -25.71 -11.82 14.66
C ILE A 195 -26.85 -11.84 15.72
N SER A 196 -26.86 -12.82 16.61
CA SER A 196 -27.82 -12.95 17.71
C SER A 196 -27.30 -12.32 18.98
#